data_550d1ddbe54b19debab40db64ab5e8d0
#
_entry.id   550d1ddbe54b19debab40db64ab5e8d0
#
_cell.length_a   1.000
_cell.length_b   1.000
_cell.length_c   1.000
_cell.angle_alpha   90.00
_cell.angle_beta   90.00
_cell.angle_gamma   90.00
#
_symmetry.space_group_name_H-M   'P 1'
#
loop_
_entity.id
_entity.type
_entity.pdbx_description
1 polymer ?
#
loop_
_entity_poly.entity_id
_entity_poly.type
_entity_poly.pdbx_seq_one_letter_code
_entity_poly.pdbx_strand_id
1 'polypeptide(L)'
;MPEISVQGLSKAFGGVRALHDVTFTVRDKEFLTLLGPSGCGKTTTLMSVAGFQRPDAGTITCGDRTFFDARDKVFLEAQDRNLGMVFQSYAVWPHLTVFGNVAFPLKIRRMKKEALRRRVTETLELVEMAGYAERYPHELSGGQQQRVALARALVYSPAVLLLDEPFSNLDAKLRERARTWLKRLQGELGLTTLFVTHDQDEALSLSDRIVVMNQGEVLQAGTPEDIYRRPATRFTAEFLGHCNILTARAVTATAQGAAELVLHPGGQPLTVSGEDLTAGAEVQLAVRPEAVELSALSEAAGPNAYKAELRGVSFLGDHYLYELDIDGIPLTVTDTRSFPGPSVTVRIPPSACRVLPP
;
A
#
# COMPACT_ATOMS: atom_id res chain seq x y z
N MET A 1 22.40 -4.55 -2.93
CA MET A 1 22.26 -3.08 -2.77
C MET A 1 22.00 -2.80 -1.29
N PRO A 2 22.21 -1.58 -0.79
CA PRO A 2 22.08 -1.34 0.65
C PRO A 2 20.62 -1.31 1.11
N GLU A 3 20.41 -1.77 2.34
CA GLU A 3 19.18 -1.61 3.11
C GLU A 3 19.01 -0.15 3.55
N ILE A 4 17.77 0.38 3.57
CA ILE A 4 17.46 1.64 4.23
C ILE A 4 16.82 1.35 5.59
N SER A 5 17.37 1.92 6.66
CA SER A 5 16.77 1.91 7.99
C SER A 5 16.35 3.32 8.39
N VAL A 6 15.10 3.44 8.81
CA VAL A 6 14.50 4.65 9.39
C VAL A 6 14.10 4.31 10.82
N GLN A 7 14.59 5.06 11.81
CA GLN A 7 14.35 4.81 13.23
C GLN A 7 13.96 6.10 13.94
N GLY A 8 12.83 6.07 14.62
CA GLY A 8 12.36 7.15 15.46
C GLY A 8 12.15 8.48 14.75
N LEU A 9 11.82 8.43 13.44
CA LEU A 9 11.76 9.63 12.62
C LEU A 9 10.58 10.51 13.01
N SER A 10 10.86 11.76 13.38
CA SER A 10 9.85 12.72 13.77
C SER A 10 10.03 14.04 13.02
N LYS A 11 8.89 14.69 12.68
CA LYS A 11 8.88 15.97 11.97
C LYS A 11 7.67 16.81 12.36
N ALA A 12 7.88 18.10 12.63
CA ALA A 12 6.82 19.07 12.83
C ALA A 12 6.94 20.24 11.86
N PHE A 13 5.81 20.81 11.48
CA PHE A 13 5.69 22.03 10.68
C PHE A 13 4.77 23.03 11.40
N GLY A 14 5.29 24.20 11.75
CA GLY A 14 4.50 25.25 12.42
C GLY A 14 3.80 24.78 13.70
N GLY A 15 4.41 23.86 14.45
CA GLY A 15 3.85 23.28 15.68
C GLY A 15 2.95 22.06 15.47
N VAL A 16 2.59 21.72 14.24
CA VAL A 16 1.83 20.49 13.91
C VAL A 16 2.82 19.37 13.60
N ARG A 17 2.73 18.27 14.35
CA ARG A 17 3.54 17.09 14.09
C ARG A 17 3.01 16.32 12.88
N ALA A 18 3.83 16.17 11.86
CA ALA A 18 3.54 15.41 10.66
C ALA A 18 4.05 13.97 10.71
N LEU A 19 5.10 13.71 11.51
CA LEU A 19 5.64 12.37 11.78
C LEU A 19 5.88 12.20 13.27
N HIS A 20 5.50 11.04 13.79
CA HIS A 20 5.58 10.64 15.19
C HIS A 20 6.33 9.30 15.29
N ASP A 21 7.62 9.33 15.61
CA ASP A 21 8.44 8.13 15.89
C ASP A 21 8.36 7.03 14.79
N VAL A 22 8.37 7.47 13.52
CA VAL A 22 8.24 6.55 12.38
C VAL A 22 9.46 5.65 12.28
N THR A 23 9.24 4.33 12.34
CA THR A 23 10.29 3.31 12.30
C THR A 23 9.93 2.22 11.29
N PHE A 24 10.81 1.99 10.31
CA PHE A 24 10.72 0.88 9.35
C PHE A 24 12.07 0.65 8.65
N THR A 25 12.15 -0.48 7.95
CA THR A 25 13.34 -0.86 7.18
C THR A 25 12.92 -1.32 5.79
N VAL A 26 13.63 -0.85 4.76
CA VAL A 26 13.54 -1.36 3.38
C VAL A 26 14.72 -2.30 3.17
N ARG A 27 14.47 -3.59 3.00
CA ARG A 27 15.52 -4.61 2.81
C ARG A 27 16.14 -4.50 1.42
N ASP A 28 17.31 -5.10 1.26
CA ASP A 28 17.94 -5.19 -0.07
C ASP A 28 17.00 -5.84 -1.08
N LYS A 29 16.85 -5.21 -2.26
CA LYS A 29 15.97 -5.62 -3.37
C LYS A 29 14.48 -5.69 -3.04
N GLU A 30 14.05 -5.24 -1.87
CA GLU A 30 12.65 -5.21 -1.48
C GLU A 30 11.90 -4.08 -2.17
N PHE A 31 10.63 -4.33 -2.51
CA PHE A 31 9.64 -3.33 -2.87
C PHE A 31 8.79 -3.02 -1.63
N LEU A 32 9.14 -1.99 -0.87
CA LEU A 32 8.39 -1.55 0.30
C LEU A 32 7.46 -0.40 -0.05
N THR A 33 6.20 -0.50 0.35
CA THR A 33 5.22 0.58 0.15
C THR A 33 4.82 1.24 1.47
N LEU A 34 4.85 2.58 1.51
CA LEU A 34 4.16 3.37 2.53
C LEU A 34 2.75 3.64 2.03
N LEU A 35 1.74 3.12 2.73
CA LEU A 35 0.34 3.20 2.38
C LEU A 35 -0.44 3.95 3.47
N GLY A 36 -1.39 4.80 3.09
CA GLY A 36 -2.25 5.52 4.03
C GLY A 36 -3.00 6.67 3.39
N PRO A 37 -3.93 7.33 4.08
CA PRO A 37 -4.70 8.44 3.57
C PRO A 37 -3.83 9.67 3.26
N SER A 38 -4.39 10.61 2.50
CA SER A 38 -3.72 11.88 2.24
C SER A 38 -3.42 12.61 3.54
N GLY A 39 -2.21 13.19 3.66
CA GLY A 39 -1.79 13.93 4.84
C GLY A 39 -1.28 13.07 6.02
N CYS A 40 -1.22 11.73 5.92
CA CYS A 40 -0.73 10.88 7.02
C CYS A 40 0.80 10.83 7.18
N GLY A 41 1.59 11.59 6.39
CA GLY A 41 3.04 11.69 6.56
C GLY A 41 3.90 10.92 5.55
N LYS A 42 3.33 10.14 4.62
CA LYS A 42 4.08 9.32 3.63
C LYS A 42 5.10 10.13 2.80
N THR A 43 4.63 11.18 2.12
CA THR A 43 5.50 12.06 1.32
C THR A 43 6.54 12.75 2.19
N THR A 44 6.20 13.19 3.41
CA THR A 44 7.17 13.75 4.36
C THR A 44 8.26 12.74 4.72
N THR A 45 7.88 11.49 4.95
CA THR A 45 8.84 10.39 5.21
C THR A 45 9.74 10.16 3.99
N LEU A 46 9.16 10.05 2.79
CA LEU A 46 9.92 9.85 1.55
C LEU A 46 10.89 11.02 1.29
N MET A 47 10.44 12.27 1.45
CA MET A 47 11.27 13.47 1.29
C MET A 47 12.38 13.55 2.33
N SER A 48 12.14 13.04 3.55
CA SER A 48 13.17 12.92 4.58
C SER A 48 14.23 11.88 4.20
N VAL A 49 13.83 10.73 3.66
CA VAL A 49 14.77 9.71 3.13
C VAL A 49 15.52 10.25 1.90
N ALA A 50 14.87 11.02 1.04
CA ALA A 50 15.48 11.63 -0.14
C ALA A 50 16.47 12.77 0.19
N GLY A 51 16.37 13.39 1.39
CA GLY A 51 17.20 14.53 1.81
C GLY A 51 16.66 15.89 1.41
N PHE A 52 15.41 15.98 0.94
CA PHE A 52 14.74 17.25 0.66
C PHE A 52 14.09 17.85 1.90
N GLN A 53 13.79 17.02 2.88
CA GLN A 53 13.21 17.45 4.15
C GLN A 53 14.13 17.00 5.30
N ARG A 54 14.56 17.96 6.13
CA ARG A 54 15.31 17.64 7.36
C ARG A 54 14.34 17.25 8.47
N PRO A 55 14.46 16.03 9.04
CA PRO A 55 13.71 15.61 10.24
C PRO A 55 14.14 16.39 11.48
N ASP A 56 13.31 16.33 12.52
CA ASP A 56 13.61 16.96 13.82
C ASP A 56 14.23 15.97 14.80
N ALA A 57 13.90 14.65 14.67
CA ALA A 57 14.46 13.59 15.48
C ALA A 57 14.58 12.28 14.69
N GLY A 58 15.31 11.32 15.24
CA GLY A 58 15.52 9.99 14.68
C GLY A 58 16.79 9.84 13.88
N THR A 59 16.90 8.71 13.15
CA THR A 59 18.05 8.39 12.28
C THR A 59 17.59 7.82 10.95
N ILE A 60 18.35 8.06 9.88
CA ILE A 60 18.17 7.44 8.56
C ILE A 60 19.54 6.94 8.11
N THR A 61 19.64 5.64 7.82
CA THR A 61 20.86 5.03 7.28
C THR A 61 20.59 4.29 5.99
N CYS A 62 21.60 4.16 5.15
CA CYS A 62 21.55 3.35 3.92
C CYS A 62 22.84 2.51 3.84
N GLY A 63 22.74 1.22 4.17
CA GLY A 63 23.91 0.39 4.44
C GLY A 63 24.75 1.02 5.56
N ASP A 64 26.06 1.15 5.31
CA ASP A 64 27.01 1.74 6.27
C ASP A 64 27.01 3.28 6.29
N ARG A 65 26.17 3.94 5.48
CA ARG A 65 26.13 5.41 5.36
C ARG A 65 24.99 6.00 6.19
N THR A 66 25.30 6.91 7.08
CA THR A 66 24.33 7.73 7.79
C THR A 66 23.90 8.90 6.92
N PHE A 67 22.59 8.96 6.60
CA PHE A 67 21.99 10.07 5.85
C PHE A 67 21.49 11.18 6.77
N PHE A 68 20.98 10.78 7.93
CA PHE A 68 20.54 11.70 8.96
C PHE A 68 20.74 11.07 10.33
N ASP A 69 21.23 11.85 11.28
CA ASP A 69 21.23 11.55 12.70
C ASP A 69 21.02 12.84 13.49
N ALA A 70 19.94 12.89 14.25
CA ALA A 70 19.60 14.07 15.05
C ALA A 70 20.56 14.29 16.21
N ARG A 71 21.12 13.21 16.80
CA ARG A 71 22.03 13.26 17.96
C ARG A 71 23.40 13.75 17.52
N ASP A 72 23.94 13.15 16.46
CA ASP A 72 25.26 13.47 15.93
C ASP A 72 25.24 14.68 14.97
N LYS A 73 24.06 15.29 14.79
CA LYS A 73 23.83 16.44 13.89
C LYS A 73 24.26 16.19 12.44
N VAL A 74 24.19 14.94 11.99
CA VAL A 74 24.46 14.55 10.61
C VAL A 74 23.25 14.86 9.74
N PHE A 75 23.47 15.50 8.59
CA PHE A 75 22.48 15.65 7.54
C PHE A 75 23.19 15.64 6.18
N LEU A 76 23.02 14.54 5.46
CA LEU A 76 23.56 14.42 4.10
C LEU A 76 22.55 14.99 3.12
N GLU A 77 22.99 15.91 2.28
CA GLU A 77 22.16 16.56 1.26
C GLU A 77 21.70 15.56 0.19
N ALA A 78 20.58 15.83 -0.49
CA ALA A 78 19.95 14.92 -1.45
C ALA A 78 20.91 14.46 -2.58
N GLN A 79 21.73 15.39 -3.12
CA GLN A 79 22.68 15.09 -4.20
C GLN A 79 23.77 14.09 -3.80
N ASP A 80 24.06 13.96 -2.51
CA ASP A 80 25.11 13.09 -1.99
C ASP A 80 24.60 11.71 -1.54
N ARG A 81 23.27 11.49 -1.52
CA ARG A 81 22.64 10.22 -1.09
C ARG A 81 22.69 9.12 -2.14
N ASN A 82 22.93 9.43 -3.40
CA ASN A 82 22.89 8.51 -4.54
C ASN A 82 21.57 7.71 -4.66
N LEU A 83 20.45 8.38 -4.46
CA LEU A 83 19.10 7.82 -4.57
C LEU A 83 18.44 8.27 -5.87
N GLY A 84 17.71 7.37 -6.56
CA GLY A 84 16.84 7.72 -7.67
C GLY A 84 15.48 8.19 -7.14
N MET A 85 14.92 9.26 -7.70
CA MET A 85 13.60 9.72 -7.29
C MET A 85 12.70 10.03 -8.48
N VAL A 86 11.45 9.56 -8.39
CA VAL A 86 10.35 9.93 -9.29
C VAL A 86 9.29 10.65 -8.46
N PHE A 87 8.99 11.88 -8.85
CA PHE A 87 7.99 12.72 -8.22
C PHE A 87 6.60 12.47 -8.82
N GLN A 88 5.56 12.79 -8.10
CA GLN A 88 4.16 12.69 -8.51
C GLN A 88 3.87 13.41 -9.84
N SER A 89 4.47 14.59 -10.06
CA SER A 89 4.34 15.36 -11.31
C SER A 89 5.30 14.92 -12.41
N TYR A 90 6.05 13.80 -12.22
CA TYR A 90 7.16 13.34 -13.06
C TYR A 90 8.34 14.31 -13.17
N ALA A 91 8.12 15.60 -12.97
CA ALA A 91 9.11 16.70 -13.03
C ALA A 91 10.02 16.61 -14.27
N VAL A 92 9.45 16.23 -15.43
CA VAL A 92 10.17 16.17 -16.70
C VAL A 92 10.38 17.60 -17.22
N TRP A 93 11.60 17.94 -17.63
CA TRP A 93 11.92 19.28 -18.14
C TRP A 93 11.33 19.48 -19.54
N PRO A 94 10.39 20.42 -19.75
CA PRO A 94 9.65 20.55 -21.00
C PRO A 94 10.50 21.08 -22.15
N HIS A 95 11.59 21.77 -21.86
CA HIS A 95 12.52 22.35 -22.84
C HIS A 95 13.63 21.39 -23.28
N LEU A 96 13.71 20.21 -22.71
CA LEU A 96 14.66 19.15 -23.07
C LEU A 96 13.94 18.01 -23.79
N THR A 97 14.60 17.40 -24.77
CA THR A 97 14.13 16.14 -25.36
C THR A 97 14.15 15.00 -24.34
N VAL A 98 13.56 13.86 -24.67
CA VAL A 98 13.65 12.63 -23.86
C VAL A 98 15.10 12.28 -23.55
N PHE A 99 15.97 12.26 -24.59
CA PHE A 99 17.40 12.05 -24.44
C PHE A 99 18.02 13.09 -23.51
N GLY A 100 17.67 14.37 -23.68
CA GLY A 100 18.16 15.48 -22.85
C GLY A 100 17.80 15.33 -21.37
N ASN A 101 16.56 14.93 -21.08
CA ASN A 101 16.08 14.67 -19.72
C ASN A 101 16.86 13.54 -19.03
N VAL A 102 17.05 12.41 -19.71
CA VAL A 102 17.78 11.26 -19.16
C VAL A 102 19.29 11.54 -19.07
N ALA A 103 19.85 12.30 -20.01
CA ALA A 103 21.27 12.66 -20.01
C ALA A 103 21.66 13.67 -18.90
N PHE A 104 20.70 14.45 -18.40
CA PHE A 104 20.98 15.58 -17.52
C PHE A 104 21.74 15.19 -16.23
N PRO A 105 21.34 14.17 -15.46
CA PRO A 105 22.07 13.76 -14.26
C PRO A 105 23.53 13.35 -14.55
N LEU A 106 23.78 12.73 -15.70
CA LEU A 106 25.11 12.32 -16.12
C LEU A 106 26.00 13.50 -16.55
N LYS A 107 25.39 14.55 -17.13
CA LYS A 107 26.09 15.82 -17.46
C LYS A 107 26.54 16.53 -16.18
N ILE A 108 25.71 16.61 -15.16
CA ILE A 108 26.09 17.19 -13.84
C ILE A 108 27.28 16.42 -13.25
N ARG A 109 27.29 15.08 -13.38
CA ARG A 109 28.36 14.20 -12.93
C ARG A 109 29.60 14.22 -13.85
N ARG A 110 29.63 15.10 -14.87
CA ARG A 110 30.74 15.29 -15.82
C ARG A 110 31.17 14.03 -16.55
N MET A 111 30.20 13.11 -16.84
CA MET A 111 30.47 11.90 -17.59
C MET A 111 30.95 12.24 -19.01
N LYS A 112 31.95 11.51 -19.54
CA LYS A 112 32.45 11.68 -20.91
C LYS A 112 31.33 11.44 -21.92
N LYS A 113 31.30 12.28 -23.01
CA LYS A 113 30.22 12.33 -24.01
C LYS A 113 29.86 10.96 -24.60
N GLU A 114 30.84 10.15 -24.91
CA GLU A 114 30.61 8.83 -25.51
C GLU A 114 29.98 7.83 -24.51
N ALA A 115 30.51 7.76 -23.28
CA ALA A 115 29.98 6.94 -22.21
C ALA A 115 28.53 7.38 -21.81
N LEU A 116 28.33 8.70 -21.77
CA LEU A 116 27.00 9.28 -21.52
C LEU A 116 25.99 8.84 -22.57
N ARG A 117 26.35 8.97 -23.88
CA ARG A 117 25.44 8.59 -24.97
C ARG A 117 25.08 7.11 -24.89
N ARG A 118 26.07 6.23 -24.72
CA ARG A 118 25.83 4.79 -24.54
C ARG A 118 24.91 4.52 -23.38
N ARG A 119 25.19 5.07 -22.19
CA ARG A 119 24.40 4.83 -20.97
C ARG A 119 22.97 5.33 -21.11
N VAL A 120 22.74 6.49 -21.72
CA VAL A 120 21.39 7.02 -21.99
C VAL A 120 20.63 6.11 -22.94
N THR A 121 21.26 5.64 -24.03
CA THR A 121 20.62 4.73 -25.01
C THR A 121 20.23 3.43 -24.33
N GLU A 122 21.12 2.77 -23.61
CA GLU A 122 20.84 1.54 -22.82
C GLU A 122 19.67 1.75 -21.84
N THR A 123 19.65 2.90 -21.16
CA THR A 123 18.57 3.20 -20.20
C THR A 123 17.23 3.45 -20.90
N LEU A 124 17.23 4.11 -22.07
CA LEU A 124 16.02 4.33 -22.85
C LEU A 124 15.47 3.02 -23.45
N GLU A 125 16.35 2.10 -23.86
CA GLU A 125 15.95 0.75 -24.28
C GLU A 125 15.27 0.00 -23.12
N LEU A 126 15.87 0.04 -21.93
CA LEU A 126 15.36 -0.60 -20.72
C LEU A 126 13.93 -0.16 -20.36
N VAL A 127 13.62 1.13 -20.55
CA VAL A 127 12.28 1.66 -20.27
C VAL A 127 11.36 1.69 -21.51
N GLU A 128 11.76 1.06 -22.62
CA GLU A 128 11.01 0.99 -23.88
C GLU A 128 10.74 2.38 -24.51
N MET A 129 11.70 3.32 -24.38
CA MET A 129 11.60 4.70 -24.85
C MET A 129 12.65 5.06 -25.91
N ALA A 130 13.41 4.10 -26.44
CA ALA A 130 14.49 4.35 -27.40
C ALA A 130 13.99 5.08 -28.67
N GLY A 131 12.82 4.70 -29.21
CA GLY A 131 12.22 5.34 -30.40
C GLY A 131 11.69 6.77 -30.18
N TYR A 132 11.73 7.27 -28.96
CA TYR A 132 11.23 8.59 -28.57
C TYR A 132 12.35 9.55 -28.13
N ALA A 133 13.62 9.19 -28.29
CA ALA A 133 14.78 9.92 -27.75
C ALA A 133 14.81 11.41 -28.12
N GLU A 134 14.41 11.76 -29.34
CA GLU A 134 14.43 13.12 -29.86
C GLU A 134 13.12 13.90 -29.61
N ARG A 135 12.08 13.26 -29.07
CA ARG A 135 10.80 13.92 -28.77
C ARG A 135 10.88 14.77 -27.51
N TYR A 136 10.02 15.76 -27.45
CA TYR A 136 9.82 16.60 -26.26
C TYR A 136 8.69 16.04 -25.37
N PRO A 137 8.65 16.37 -24.06
CA PRO A 137 7.62 15.87 -23.14
C PRO A 137 6.17 16.12 -23.57
N HIS A 138 5.88 17.26 -24.21
CA HIS A 138 4.54 17.59 -24.68
C HIS A 138 4.06 16.71 -25.85
N GLU A 139 4.94 15.96 -26.48
CA GLU A 139 4.62 15.01 -27.57
C GLU A 139 4.39 13.57 -27.02
N LEU A 140 4.43 13.40 -25.70
CA LEU A 140 4.35 12.11 -25.02
C LEU A 140 3.06 11.95 -24.22
N SER A 141 2.52 10.72 -24.15
CA SER A 141 1.46 10.38 -23.21
C SER A 141 1.96 10.41 -21.75
N GLY A 142 1.05 10.50 -20.77
CA GLY A 142 1.42 10.48 -19.36
C GLY A 142 2.26 9.26 -18.94
N GLY A 143 1.93 8.06 -19.42
CA GLY A 143 2.72 6.86 -19.17
C GLY A 143 4.11 6.89 -19.81
N GLN A 144 4.26 7.54 -20.97
CA GLN A 144 5.57 7.75 -21.60
C GLN A 144 6.40 8.78 -20.81
N GLN A 145 5.78 9.87 -20.31
CA GLN A 145 6.48 10.83 -19.44
C GLN A 145 6.96 10.19 -18.14
N GLN A 146 6.14 9.31 -17.54
CA GLN A 146 6.51 8.51 -16.37
C GLN A 146 7.75 7.64 -16.65
N ARG A 147 7.78 6.92 -17.79
CA ARG A 147 8.95 6.12 -18.20
C ARG A 147 10.20 6.96 -18.38
N VAL A 148 10.08 8.18 -18.91
CA VAL A 148 11.21 9.15 -19.00
C VAL A 148 11.69 9.56 -17.61
N ALA A 149 10.78 9.84 -16.66
CA ALA A 149 11.16 10.18 -15.29
C ALA A 149 11.88 9.01 -14.60
N LEU A 150 11.39 7.77 -14.79
CA LEU A 150 12.06 6.56 -14.32
C LEU A 150 13.44 6.37 -14.96
N ALA A 151 13.57 6.52 -16.28
CA ALA A 151 14.87 6.46 -16.96
C ALA A 151 15.86 7.46 -16.38
N ARG A 152 15.40 8.69 -16.15
CA ARG A 152 16.23 9.74 -15.52
C ARG A 152 16.69 9.36 -14.11
N ALA A 153 15.82 8.72 -13.33
CA ALA A 153 16.14 8.25 -11.98
C ALA A 153 17.10 7.04 -11.99
N LEU A 154 17.06 6.21 -13.03
CA LEU A 154 17.83 4.97 -13.14
C LEU A 154 19.18 5.12 -13.84
N VAL A 155 19.36 6.16 -14.70
CA VAL A 155 20.51 6.30 -15.61
C VAL A 155 21.87 6.28 -14.92
N TYR A 156 21.95 6.71 -13.67
CA TYR A 156 23.19 6.72 -12.88
C TYR A 156 23.33 5.57 -11.88
N SER A 157 22.50 4.51 -12.02
CA SER A 157 22.49 3.33 -11.15
C SER A 157 22.37 3.68 -9.67
N PRO A 158 21.22 4.21 -9.23
CA PRO A 158 21.04 4.59 -7.85
C PRO A 158 21.07 3.37 -6.93
N ALA A 159 21.42 3.59 -5.65
CA ALA A 159 21.39 2.56 -4.63
C ALA A 159 19.95 2.12 -4.29
N VAL A 160 19.03 3.07 -4.29
CA VAL A 160 17.59 2.85 -3.98
C VAL A 160 16.76 3.76 -4.89
N LEU A 161 15.59 3.27 -5.29
CA LEU A 161 14.59 4.00 -6.04
C LEU A 161 13.47 4.48 -5.11
N LEU A 162 13.19 5.77 -5.12
CA LEU A 162 12.11 6.42 -4.37
C LEU A 162 11.00 6.84 -5.33
N LEU A 163 9.77 6.45 -5.07
CA LEU A 163 8.62 6.70 -5.93
C LEU A 163 7.51 7.39 -5.14
N ASP A 164 7.17 8.63 -5.50
CA ASP A 164 6.10 9.42 -4.87
C ASP A 164 4.86 9.43 -5.77
N GLU A 165 3.87 8.59 -5.47
CA GLU A 165 2.60 8.45 -6.20
C GLU A 165 2.74 8.45 -7.73
N PRO A 166 3.63 7.60 -8.31
CA PRO A 166 4.01 7.72 -9.72
C PRO A 166 2.88 7.43 -10.71
N PHE A 167 1.76 6.84 -10.26
CA PHE A 167 0.64 6.47 -11.13
C PHE A 167 -0.59 7.38 -11.00
N SER A 168 -0.56 8.39 -10.13
CA SER A 168 -1.70 9.25 -9.83
C SER A 168 -2.30 9.98 -11.04
N ASN A 169 -1.46 10.28 -12.06
CA ASN A 169 -1.85 11.01 -13.26
C ASN A 169 -2.22 10.08 -14.45
N LEU A 170 -2.38 8.78 -14.23
CA LEU A 170 -2.72 7.80 -15.26
C LEU A 170 -4.18 7.38 -15.16
N ASP A 171 -4.82 7.13 -16.32
CA ASP A 171 -6.11 6.43 -16.36
C ASP A 171 -5.99 4.98 -15.85
N ALA A 172 -7.12 4.35 -15.49
CA ALA A 172 -7.14 3.03 -14.87
C ALA A 172 -6.41 1.95 -15.69
N LYS A 173 -6.63 1.93 -17.03
CA LYS A 173 -6.03 0.92 -17.90
C LYS A 173 -4.52 1.10 -18.09
N LEU A 174 -4.08 2.35 -18.20
CA LEU A 174 -2.64 2.67 -18.24
C LEU A 174 -1.97 2.40 -16.89
N ARG A 175 -2.66 2.67 -15.78
CA ARG A 175 -2.16 2.41 -14.42
C ARG A 175 -1.89 0.92 -14.21
N GLU A 176 -2.82 0.04 -14.58
CA GLU A 176 -2.64 -1.41 -14.47
C GLU A 176 -1.41 -1.91 -15.26
N ARG A 177 -1.25 -1.45 -16.52
CA ARG A 177 -0.09 -1.79 -17.35
C ARG A 177 1.22 -1.26 -16.76
N ALA A 178 1.20 -0.04 -16.24
CA ALA A 178 2.37 0.59 -15.63
C ALA A 178 2.80 -0.12 -14.34
N ARG A 179 1.85 -0.59 -13.51
CA ARG A 179 2.12 -1.41 -12.32
C ARG A 179 2.85 -2.71 -12.69
N THR A 180 2.25 -3.49 -13.61
CA THR A 180 2.84 -4.76 -14.07
C THR A 180 4.24 -4.56 -14.64
N TRP A 181 4.42 -3.53 -15.45
CA TRP A 181 5.72 -3.18 -16.03
C TRP A 181 6.74 -2.76 -14.96
N LEU A 182 6.36 -1.92 -13.98
CA LEU A 182 7.26 -1.49 -12.91
C LEU A 182 7.71 -2.65 -12.02
N LYS A 183 6.78 -3.56 -11.65
CA LYS A 183 7.14 -4.75 -10.85
C LYS A 183 8.15 -5.64 -11.58
N ARG A 184 7.94 -5.87 -12.89
CA ARG A 184 8.90 -6.60 -13.74
C ARG A 184 10.25 -5.91 -13.77
N LEU A 185 10.29 -4.62 -14.05
CA LEU A 185 11.53 -3.82 -14.13
C LEU A 185 12.32 -3.86 -12.81
N GLN A 186 11.61 -3.70 -11.68
CA GLN A 186 12.21 -3.77 -10.34
C GLN A 186 12.86 -5.13 -10.08
N GLY A 187 12.15 -6.23 -10.43
CA GLY A 187 12.66 -7.59 -10.28
C GLY A 187 13.87 -7.87 -11.18
N GLU A 188 13.82 -7.49 -12.47
CA GLU A 188 14.92 -7.68 -13.43
C GLU A 188 16.19 -6.93 -13.01
N LEU A 189 16.06 -5.73 -12.46
CA LEU A 189 17.19 -4.92 -12.02
C LEU A 189 17.62 -5.19 -10.57
N GLY A 190 16.82 -5.92 -9.79
CA GLY A 190 17.04 -6.14 -8.37
C GLY A 190 17.09 -4.83 -7.58
N LEU A 191 16.19 -3.88 -7.87
CA LEU A 191 16.18 -2.55 -7.25
C LEU A 191 15.53 -2.58 -5.88
N THR A 192 16.21 -2.03 -4.88
CA THR A 192 15.57 -1.67 -3.60
C THR A 192 14.67 -0.46 -3.84
N THR A 193 13.39 -0.57 -3.50
CA THR A 193 12.38 0.44 -3.85
C THR A 193 11.56 0.85 -2.63
N LEU A 194 11.47 2.16 -2.37
CA LEU A 194 10.52 2.75 -1.43
C LEU A 194 9.45 3.50 -2.22
N PHE A 195 8.22 3.02 -2.13
CA PHE A 195 7.07 3.50 -2.88
C PHE A 195 6.05 4.15 -1.95
N VAL A 196 5.48 5.26 -2.37
CA VAL A 196 4.41 5.96 -1.65
C VAL A 196 3.16 5.96 -2.50
N THR A 197 2.04 5.54 -1.93
CA THR A 197 0.72 5.63 -2.56
C THR A 197 -0.39 5.75 -1.53
N HIS A 198 -1.55 6.21 -1.95
CA HIS A 198 -2.82 6.10 -1.23
C HIS A 198 -3.75 5.06 -1.88
N ASP A 199 -3.36 4.49 -3.01
CA ASP A 199 -4.11 3.47 -3.75
C ASP A 199 -3.80 2.07 -3.18
N GLN A 200 -4.84 1.39 -2.74
CA GLN A 200 -4.75 0.08 -2.09
C GLN A 200 -4.34 -1.01 -3.08
N ASP A 201 -4.87 -0.97 -4.32
CA ASP A 201 -4.56 -1.94 -5.35
C ASP A 201 -3.10 -1.86 -5.77
N GLU A 202 -2.54 -0.64 -5.82
CA GLU A 202 -1.11 -0.44 -6.07
C GLU A 202 -0.27 -1.08 -4.96
N ALA A 203 -0.61 -0.80 -3.70
CA ALA A 203 0.11 -1.35 -2.57
C ALA A 203 0.03 -2.87 -2.51
N LEU A 204 -1.17 -3.45 -2.64
CA LEU A 204 -1.39 -4.90 -2.56
C LEU A 204 -0.72 -5.66 -3.72
N SER A 205 -0.72 -5.08 -4.95
CA SER A 205 -0.20 -5.78 -6.13
C SER A 205 1.31 -5.64 -6.35
N LEU A 206 1.94 -4.58 -5.87
CA LEU A 206 3.34 -4.28 -6.13
C LEU A 206 4.29 -4.70 -5.01
N SER A 207 3.82 -4.64 -3.77
CA SER A 207 4.70 -4.67 -2.60
C SER A 207 5.12 -6.08 -2.21
N ASP A 208 6.36 -6.21 -1.74
CA ASP A 208 6.78 -7.36 -0.96
C ASP A 208 6.37 -7.17 0.52
N ARG A 209 6.42 -5.92 0.99
CA ARG A 209 5.87 -5.48 2.29
C ARG A 209 5.22 -4.11 2.19
N ILE A 210 4.22 -3.90 3.03
CA ILE A 210 3.50 -2.64 3.17
C ILE A 210 3.68 -2.12 4.61
N VAL A 211 3.87 -0.82 4.74
CA VAL A 211 3.82 -0.08 6.00
C VAL A 211 2.58 0.80 5.95
N VAL A 212 1.57 0.48 6.75
CA VAL A 212 0.33 1.27 6.86
C VAL A 212 0.59 2.42 7.82
N MET A 213 0.36 3.64 7.33
CA MET A 213 0.53 4.87 8.08
C MET A 213 -0.79 5.60 8.28
N ASN A 214 -0.99 6.15 9.46
CA ASN A 214 -2.08 7.05 9.77
C ASN A 214 -1.62 8.12 10.76
N GLN A 215 -2.04 9.37 10.56
CA GLN A 215 -1.75 10.50 11.48
C GLN A 215 -0.28 10.63 11.90
N GLY A 216 0.65 10.34 11.00
CA GLY A 216 2.09 10.46 11.25
C GLY A 216 2.74 9.25 11.93
N GLU A 217 2.00 8.18 12.15
CA GLU A 217 2.45 6.97 12.84
C GLU A 217 2.40 5.74 11.92
N VAL A 218 3.20 4.72 12.24
CA VAL A 218 3.13 3.40 11.63
C VAL A 218 2.17 2.54 12.46
N LEU A 219 1.05 2.13 11.85
CA LEU A 219 0.07 1.27 12.52
C LEU A 219 0.38 -0.22 12.37
N GLN A 220 0.87 -0.62 11.20
CA GLN A 220 1.17 -2.02 10.90
C GLN A 220 2.19 -2.10 9.77
N ALA A 221 3.07 -3.10 9.82
CA ALA A 221 3.97 -3.47 8.74
C ALA A 221 3.95 -4.98 8.53
N GLY A 222 3.81 -5.44 7.28
CA GLY A 222 3.72 -6.87 6.95
C GLY A 222 3.63 -7.11 5.46
N THR A 223 3.46 -8.38 5.05
CA THR A 223 3.14 -8.72 3.68
C THR A 223 1.76 -8.20 3.30
N PRO A 224 1.45 -8.00 2.00
CA PRO A 224 0.11 -7.62 1.55
C PRO A 224 -0.99 -8.53 2.12
N GLU A 225 -0.75 -9.84 2.11
CA GLU A 225 -1.69 -10.84 2.61
C GLU A 225 -1.90 -10.73 4.13
N ASP A 226 -0.82 -10.54 4.92
CA ASP A 226 -0.92 -10.38 6.37
C ASP A 226 -1.74 -9.14 6.75
N ILE A 227 -1.46 -8.00 6.09
CA ILE A 227 -2.16 -6.74 6.39
C ILE A 227 -3.63 -6.82 6.02
N TYR A 228 -3.96 -7.46 4.89
CA TYR A 228 -5.34 -7.60 4.43
C TYR A 228 -6.14 -8.60 5.28
N ARG A 229 -5.58 -9.78 5.57
CA ARG A 229 -6.26 -10.86 6.30
C ARG A 229 -6.17 -10.75 7.82
N ARG A 230 -5.13 -10.07 8.33
CA ARG A 230 -4.84 -9.93 9.77
C ARG A 230 -4.58 -8.47 10.13
N PRO A 231 -5.56 -7.58 9.92
CA PRO A 231 -5.41 -6.18 10.27
C PRO A 231 -5.18 -6.02 11.78
N ALA A 232 -4.16 -5.22 12.13
CA ALA A 232 -3.80 -4.96 13.53
C ALA A 232 -4.71 -3.91 14.18
N THR A 233 -5.47 -3.14 13.40
CA THR A 233 -6.37 -2.11 13.90
C THR A 233 -7.63 -2.05 13.08
N ARG A 234 -8.71 -1.52 13.66
CA ARG A 234 -9.94 -1.21 12.93
C ARG A 234 -9.67 -0.32 11.72
N PHE A 235 -8.83 0.70 11.88
CA PHE A 235 -8.44 1.57 10.77
C PHE A 235 -7.84 0.77 9.62
N THR A 236 -6.89 -0.13 9.90
CA THR A 236 -6.26 -0.96 8.85
C THR A 236 -7.29 -1.86 8.15
N ALA A 237 -8.25 -2.43 8.91
CA ALA A 237 -9.30 -3.27 8.35
C ALA A 237 -10.21 -2.49 7.39
N GLU A 238 -10.68 -1.30 7.80
CA GLU A 238 -11.58 -0.43 7.01
C GLU A 238 -10.85 0.27 5.86
N PHE A 239 -9.58 0.62 6.05
CA PHE A 239 -8.79 1.33 5.03
C PHE A 239 -8.39 0.40 3.87
N LEU A 240 -8.20 -0.89 4.07
CA LEU A 240 -7.81 -1.86 3.03
C LEU A 240 -9.03 -2.61 2.47
N GLY A 241 -9.82 -1.92 1.67
CA GLY A 241 -11.01 -2.46 1.05
C GLY A 241 -12.24 -2.52 1.98
N HIS A 242 -13.31 -3.03 1.45
CA HIS A 242 -14.53 -3.23 2.25
C HIS A 242 -14.29 -4.26 3.36
N CYS A 243 -14.76 -3.94 4.57
CA CYS A 243 -14.67 -4.83 5.72
C CYS A 243 -15.90 -4.68 6.59
N ASN A 244 -16.56 -5.79 6.93
CA ASN A 244 -17.62 -5.79 7.90
C ASN A 244 -17.01 -5.73 9.30
N ILE A 245 -17.38 -4.74 10.08
CA ILE A 245 -17.00 -4.62 11.49
C ILE A 245 -18.20 -5.00 12.34
N LEU A 246 -18.13 -6.18 12.95
CA LEU A 246 -19.17 -6.70 13.81
C LEU A 246 -18.79 -6.50 15.28
N THR A 247 -19.75 -6.06 16.09
CA THR A 247 -19.57 -5.96 17.54
C THR A 247 -20.14 -7.21 18.19
N ALA A 248 -19.39 -7.83 19.08
CA ALA A 248 -19.80 -9.04 19.76
C ALA A 248 -19.33 -9.09 21.21
N ARG A 249 -19.98 -9.92 22.02
CA ARG A 249 -19.56 -10.23 23.39
C ARG A 249 -19.23 -11.71 23.52
N ALA A 250 -18.08 -12.04 24.06
CA ALA A 250 -17.68 -13.41 24.30
C ALA A 250 -18.54 -14.03 25.42
N VAL A 251 -19.18 -15.14 25.15
CA VAL A 251 -19.96 -15.92 26.10
C VAL A 251 -19.07 -16.87 26.86
N THR A 252 -18.18 -17.56 26.12
CA THR A 252 -17.20 -18.49 26.69
C THR A 252 -15.79 -17.98 26.44
N ALA A 253 -14.87 -18.36 27.32
CA ALA A 253 -13.44 -18.25 27.03
C ALA A 253 -13.08 -19.22 25.90
N THR A 254 -12.01 -18.91 25.16
CA THR A 254 -11.51 -19.79 24.08
C THR A 254 -11.17 -21.16 24.66
N ALA A 255 -11.81 -22.18 24.13
CA ALA A 255 -11.53 -23.58 24.43
C ALA A 255 -11.33 -24.36 23.12
N GLN A 256 -10.30 -25.19 23.07
CA GLN A 256 -9.97 -26.01 21.88
C GLN A 256 -9.82 -25.16 20.58
N GLY A 257 -9.35 -23.90 20.70
CA GLY A 257 -9.17 -22.98 19.58
C GLY A 257 -10.45 -22.36 19.02
N ALA A 258 -11.58 -22.45 19.73
CA ALA A 258 -12.85 -21.80 19.38
C ALA A 258 -13.46 -21.07 20.57
N ALA A 259 -14.18 -19.99 20.31
CA ALA A 259 -14.97 -19.25 21.30
C ALA A 259 -16.39 -18.99 20.78
N GLU A 260 -17.35 -18.96 21.69
CA GLU A 260 -18.72 -18.57 21.39
C GLU A 260 -18.94 -17.11 21.77
N LEU A 261 -19.56 -16.37 20.87
CA LEU A 261 -19.88 -14.95 21.02
C LEU A 261 -21.38 -14.73 20.75
N VAL A 262 -21.84 -13.56 21.16
CA VAL A 262 -23.18 -13.06 20.80
C VAL A 262 -22.98 -11.71 20.09
N LEU A 263 -23.54 -11.59 18.88
CA LEU A 263 -23.50 -10.37 18.08
C LEU A 263 -24.41 -9.28 18.67
N HIS A 264 -23.98 -8.03 18.54
CA HIS A 264 -24.76 -6.85 18.93
C HIS A 264 -24.90 -5.86 17.76
N PRO A 265 -26.10 -5.30 17.53
CA PRO A 265 -27.40 -5.73 18.06
C PRO A 265 -27.81 -7.11 17.51
N GLY A 266 -28.94 -7.66 17.88
CA GLY A 266 -29.53 -8.86 17.26
C GLY A 266 -29.44 -10.12 18.14
N GLY A 267 -28.42 -10.25 19.00
CA GLY A 267 -28.29 -11.38 19.90
C GLY A 267 -27.98 -12.74 19.25
N GLN A 268 -27.55 -12.72 17.97
CA GLN A 268 -27.25 -13.93 17.22
C GLN A 268 -25.96 -14.61 17.74
N PRO A 269 -25.96 -15.94 17.96
CA PRO A 269 -24.78 -16.66 18.37
C PRO A 269 -23.78 -16.70 17.22
N LEU A 270 -22.49 -16.50 17.53
CA LEU A 270 -21.40 -16.57 16.56
C LEU A 270 -20.25 -17.38 17.15
N THR A 271 -19.80 -18.39 16.45
CA THR A 271 -18.57 -19.13 16.76
C THR A 271 -17.40 -18.54 16.00
N VAL A 272 -16.29 -18.26 16.69
CA VAL A 272 -15.02 -17.82 16.07
C VAL A 272 -13.93 -18.82 16.38
N SER A 273 -12.93 -18.93 15.52
CA SER A 273 -11.79 -19.83 15.70
C SER A 273 -10.44 -19.10 15.57
N GLY A 274 -9.44 -19.61 16.32
CA GLY A 274 -8.07 -19.10 16.25
C GLY A 274 -7.81 -17.80 17.02
N GLU A 275 -8.74 -17.37 17.89
CA GLU A 275 -8.63 -16.14 18.68
C GLU A 275 -8.67 -16.46 20.18
N ASP A 276 -7.79 -15.83 20.95
CA ASP A 276 -7.77 -15.95 22.42
C ASP A 276 -8.70 -14.92 23.05
N LEU A 277 -9.84 -15.38 23.58
CA LEU A 277 -10.85 -14.53 24.19
C LEU A 277 -11.13 -14.93 25.64
N THR A 278 -11.46 -13.95 26.48
CA THR A 278 -11.96 -14.16 27.83
C THR A 278 -13.47 -14.00 27.88
N ALA A 279 -14.15 -14.82 28.66
CA ALA A 279 -15.59 -14.70 28.83
C ALA A 279 -16.01 -13.30 29.31
N GLY A 280 -17.06 -12.75 28.72
CA GLY A 280 -17.56 -11.40 29.01
C GLY A 280 -16.89 -10.26 28.27
N ALA A 281 -15.80 -10.51 27.54
CA ALA A 281 -15.11 -9.47 26.77
C ALA A 281 -16.00 -8.96 25.61
N GLU A 282 -16.05 -7.63 25.45
CA GLU A 282 -16.60 -7.00 24.26
C GLU A 282 -15.52 -6.88 23.21
N VAL A 283 -15.80 -7.31 21.98
CA VAL A 283 -14.82 -7.36 20.89
C VAL A 283 -15.41 -6.81 19.60
N GLN A 284 -14.53 -6.28 18.75
CA GLN A 284 -14.84 -5.98 17.36
C GLN A 284 -14.24 -7.06 16.49
N LEU A 285 -15.01 -7.52 15.51
CA LEU A 285 -14.59 -8.54 14.55
C LEU A 285 -14.54 -7.93 13.16
N ALA A 286 -13.44 -8.14 12.47
CA ALA A 286 -13.30 -7.83 11.05
C ALA A 286 -13.66 -9.09 10.24
N VAL A 287 -14.57 -8.94 9.28
CA VAL A 287 -14.97 -10.00 8.34
C VAL A 287 -14.97 -9.45 6.93
N ARG A 288 -14.17 -10.05 6.06
CA ARG A 288 -14.11 -9.62 4.67
C ARG A 288 -15.37 -10.04 3.90
N PRO A 289 -15.91 -9.19 2.99
CA PRO A 289 -17.10 -9.50 2.21
C PRO A 289 -17.03 -10.80 1.41
N GLU A 290 -15.85 -11.09 0.84
CA GLU A 290 -15.60 -12.30 0.05
C GLU A 290 -15.39 -13.57 0.89
N ALA A 291 -15.20 -13.42 2.20
CA ALA A 291 -15.10 -14.55 3.12
C ALA A 291 -16.45 -15.03 3.64
N VAL A 292 -17.52 -14.30 3.37
CA VAL A 292 -18.90 -14.63 3.74
C VAL A 292 -19.53 -15.43 2.61
N GLU A 293 -20.15 -16.56 2.96
CA GLU A 293 -20.79 -17.45 2.00
C GLU A 293 -22.28 -17.15 1.88
N LEU A 294 -22.80 -17.10 0.64
CA LEU A 294 -24.22 -16.96 0.35
C LEU A 294 -24.82 -18.27 -0.19
N SER A 295 -26.03 -18.56 0.22
CA SER A 295 -26.82 -19.68 -0.31
C SER A 295 -28.31 -19.35 -0.35
N ALA A 296 -29.10 -20.15 -1.10
CA ALA A 296 -30.55 -20.03 -1.10
C ALA A 296 -31.09 -20.41 0.28
N LEU A 297 -32.30 -19.87 0.64
CA LEU A 297 -32.90 -20.02 1.95
C LEU A 297 -33.10 -21.49 2.43
N SER A 298 -33.12 -22.47 1.52
CA SER A 298 -33.35 -23.88 1.83
C SER A 298 -32.02 -24.66 2.12
N GLU A 299 -30.85 -24.04 1.98
CA GLU A 299 -29.55 -24.76 2.00
C GLU A 299 -28.70 -24.48 3.24
N ALA A 300 -29.24 -23.72 4.22
CA ALA A 300 -28.47 -23.33 5.39
C ALA A 300 -28.27 -24.47 6.38
N ALA A 301 -27.08 -25.02 6.42
CA ALA A 301 -26.65 -25.96 7.47
C ALA A 301 -25.25 -25.56 7.98
N GLY A 302 -25.08 -25.49 9.29
CA GLY A 302 -23.79 -25.30 9.94
C GLY A 302 -23.74 -24.13 10.93
N PRO A 303 -22.60 -23.98 11.63
CA PRO A 303 -22.40 -22.88 12.55
C PRO A 303 -22.36 -21.56 11.80
N ASN A 304 -22.86 -20.49 12.46
CA ASN A 304 -22.87 -19.12 11.94
C ASN A 304 -23.69 -18.94 10.66
N ALA A 305 -24.75 -19.75 10.47
CA ALA A 305 -25.68 -19.60 9.37
C ALA A 305 -26.93 -18.81 9.83
N TYR A 306 -27.22 -17.72 9.11
CA TYR A 306 -28.32 -16.81 9.45
C TYR A 306 -29.17 -16.54 8.22
N LYS A 307 -30.45 -16.27 8.46
CA LYS A 307 -31.33 -15.68 7.46
C LYS A 307 -31.02 -14.19 7.40
N ALA A 308 -30.75 -13.66 6.21
CA ALA A 308 -30.49 -12.24 5.98
C ALA A 308 -31.53 -11.66 5.00
N GLU A 309 -31.99 -10.45 5.28
CA GLU A 309 -32.81 -9.67 4.36
C GLU A 309 -31.92 -8.96 3.33
N LEU A 310 -32.33 -8.99 2.07
CA LEU A 310 -31.65 -8.30 1.00
C LEU A 310 -32.07 -6.82 0.97
N ARG A 311 -31.16 -5.90 1.24
CA ARG A 311 -31.36 -4.45 1.22
C ARG A 311 -30.97 -3.84 -0.12
N GLY A 312 -29.89 -4.35 -0.76
CA GLY A 312 -29.40 -3.86 -2.04
C GLY A 312 -28.52 -4.87 -2.76
N VAL A 313 -28.47 -4.77 -4.08
CA VAL A 313 -27.57 -5.55 -4.95
C VAL A 313 -26.99 -4.63 -6.01
N SER A 314 -25.67 -4.66 -6.19
CA SER A 314 -24.97 -3.95 -7.26
C SER A 314 -24.12 -4.94 -8.06
N PHE A 315 -24.26 -4.94 -9.38
CA PHE A 315 -23.38 -5.72 -10.26
C PHE A 315 -22.15 -4.88 -10.65
N LEU A 316 -20.97 -5.35 -10.34
CA LEU A 316 -19.70 -4.64 -10.54
C LEU A 316 -18.88 -5.19 -11.72
N GLY A 317 -19.47 -6.03 -12.56
CA GLY A 317 -18.87 -6.58 -13.78
C GLY A 317 -18.43 -8.03 -13.61
N ASP A 318 -17.61 -8.34 -12.64
CA ASP A 318 -17.08 -9.68 -12.33
C ASP A 318 -17.75 -10.33 -11.11
N HIS A 319 -18.39 -9.53 -10.24
CA HIS A 319 -19.09 -10.00 -9.06
C HIS A 319 -20.29 -9.09 -8.72
N TYR A 320 -21.13 -9.58 -7.79
CA TYR A 320 -22.21 -8.84 -7.16
C TYR A 320 -21.78 -8.39 -5.77
N LEU A 321 -22.11 -7.17 -5.41
CA LEU A 321 -22.03 -6.63 -4.06
C LEU A 321 -23.44 -6.67 -3.46
N TYR A 322 -23.61 -7.40 -2.37
CA TYR A 322 -24.86 -7.55 -1.62
C TYR A 322 -24.82 -6.73 -0.36
N GLU A 323 -25.83 -5.91 -0.13
CA GLU A 323 -26.09 -5.25 1.14
C GLU A 323 -27.20 -6.03 1.85
N LEU A 324 -26.87 -6.63 2.96
CA LEU A 324 -27.72 -7.55 3.72
C LEU A 324 -27.94 -7.02 5.13
N ASP A 325 -29.00 -7.52 5.77
CA ASP A 325 -29.34 -7.23 7.17
C ASP A 325 -29.62 -8.54 7.90
N ILE A 326 -28.93 -8.81 8.99
CA ILE A 326 -29.15 -9.94 9.88
C ILE A 326 -29.68 -9.39 11.20
N ASP A 327 -31.02 -9.30 11.35
CA ASP A 327 -31.68 -8.82 12.56
C ASP A 327 -31.13 -7.49 13.10
N GLY A 328 -30.95 -6.52 12.20
CA GLY A 328 -30.43 -5.18 12.49
C GLY A 328 -28.90 -5.05 12.41
N ILE A 329 -28.19 -6.09 11.98
CA ILE A 329 -26.75 -6.07 11.74
C ILE A 329 -26.53 -5.92 10.24
N PRO A 330 -26.01 -4.76 9.75
CA PRO A 330 -25.70 -4.60 8.35
C PRO A 330 -24.46 -5.43 7.97
N LEU A 331 -24.53 -6.10 6.83
CA LEU A 331 -23.44 -6.93 6.31
C LEU A 331 -23.30 -6.72 4.81
N THR A 332 -22.08 -6.50 4.35
CA THR A 332 -21.72 -6.46 2.92
C THR A 332 -21.08 -7.77 2.53
N VAL A 333 -21.53 -8.36 1.41
CA VAL A 333 -21.01 -9.64 0.90
C VAL A 333 -20.73 -9.52 -0.58
N THR A 334 -19.67 -10.17 -1.07
CA THR A 334 -19.37 -10.29 -2.49
C THR A 334 -19.52 -11.74 -2.94
N ASP A 335 -20.23 -11.97 -4.04
CA ASP A 335 -20.38 -13.30 -4.66
C ASP A 335 -20.44 -13.16 -6.19
N THR A 336 -19.95 -14.15 -6.90
CA THR A 336 -20.04 -14.20 -8.37
C THR A 336 -21.43 -14.65 -8.87
N ARG A 337 -22.23 -15.25 -8.01
CA ARG A 337 -23.57 -15.76 -8.31
C ARG A 337 -24.63 -14.72 -8.00
N SER A 338 -25.72 -14.75 -8.78
CA SER A 338 -26.92 -13.94 -8.53
C SER A 338 -27.91 -14.72 -7.66
N PHE A 339 -28.38 -14.12 -6.57
CA PHE A 339 -29.40 -14.67 -5.69
C PHE A 339 -30.68 -13.85 -5.84
N PRO A 340 -31.70 -14.41 -6.54
CA PRO A 340 -32.98 -13.74 -6.67
C PRO A 340 -33.83 -13.93 -5.39
N GLY A 341 -34.51 -12.87 -4.98
CA GLY A 341 -35.45 -12.91 -3.83
C GLY A 341 -35.11 -11.91 -2.74
N PRO A 342 -36.05 -11.71 -1.80
CA PRO A 342 -35.91 -10.69 -0.76
C PRO A 342 -35.03 -11.14 0.42
N SER A 343 -34.63 -12.41 0.47
CA SER A 343 -33.83 -12.97 1.56
C SER A 343 -32.93 -14.08 1.05
N VAL A 344 -31.77 -14.21 1.69
CA VAL A 344 -30.76 -15.23 1.44
C VAL A 344 -30.30 -15.85 2.77
N THR A 345 -29.60 -16.97 2.69
CA THR A 345 -28.86 -17.49 3.84
C THR A 345 -27.42 -17.01 3.75
N VAL A 346 -26.94 -16.42 4.84
CA VAL A 346 -25.56 -15.99 5.05
C VAL A 346 -24.89 -16.96 6.00
N ARG A 347 -23.70 -17.42 5.65
CA ARG A 347 -22.83 -18.17 6.54
C ARG A 347 -21.50 -17.43 6.72
N ILE A 348 -21.14 -17.15 7.98
CA ILE A 348 -19.86 -16.55 8.32
C ILE A 348 -18.94 -17.68 8.83
N PRO A 349 -17.97 -18.15 8.04
CA PRO A 349 -17.06 -19.19 8.51
C PRO A 349 -16.34 -18.77 9.80
N PRO A 350 -16.23 -19.65 10.82
CA PRO A 350 -15.55 -19.30 12.08
C PRO A 350 -14.13 -18.74 11.91
N SER A 351 -13.40 -19.22 10.90
CA SER A 351 -12.04 -18.78 10.54
C SER A 351 -11.99 -17.45 9.79
N ALA A 352 -13.12 -16.96 9.28
CA ALA A 352 -13.22 -15.68 8.57
C ALA A 352 -13.29 -14.47 9.51
N CYS A 353 -13.62 -14.72 10.78
CA CYS A 353 -13.70 -13.69 11.80
C CYS A 353 -12.33 -13.38 12.39
N ARG A 354 -11.90 -12.13 12.32
CA ARG A 354 -10.67 -11.66 12.95
C ARG A 354 -11.00 -10.70 14.09
N VAL A 355 -10.58 -11.03 15.31
CA VAL A 355 -10.71 -10.12 16.46
C VAL A 355 -9.76 -8.96 16.29
N LEU A 356 -10.28 -7.75 16.37
CA LEU A 356 -9.48 -6.53 16.34
C LEU A 356 -9.06 -6.18 17.77
N PRO A 357 -7.82 -5.73 17.98
CA PRO A 357 -7.38 -5.18 19.25
C PRO A 357 -8.27 -3.99 19.68
N PRO A 358 -8.48 -3.80 20.98
CA PRO A 358 -9.29 -2.71 21.54
C PRO A 358 -8.73 -1.32 21.22
#